data_5107109a03091a453ed1bd3ffaafb620
#
_entry.id   5107109a03091a453ed1bd3ffaafb620
#
_cell.length_a   1.000
_cell.length_b   1.000
_cell.length_c   1.000
_cell.angle_alpha   90.00
_cell.angle_beta   90.00
_cell.angle_gamma   90.00
#
_symmetry.space_group_name_H-M   'P 1'
#
loop_
_entity.id
_entity.type
_entity.pdbx_description
1 polymer ?
#
loop_
_entity_poly.entity_id
_entity_poly.type
_entity_poly.pdbx_seq_one_letter_code
_entity_poly.pdbx_strand_id
1 'polypeptide(L)'
;MGVMSVITNPSTAEVPVRTRIWCTVPMVVCASFACLAQVSFASQQYAQDSAPYLWMIACVLVAIPSGLILLARNSYPQAVFWTACLLVVALPYDSLIALMALTSLLARRQGTKVTLRSVLAAATTTIWSQVRDALHPAEASIWHAIFSKPYTGVRYGNTMVMLVDERTI
;
A
#
# COMPACT_ATOMS: atom_id res chain seq x y z
N MET A 1 23.12 -44.71 33.98
CA MET A 1 23.34 -44.07 32.67
C MET A 1 21.98 -43.63 32.14
N GLY A 2 21.63 -42.38 32.39
CA GLY A 2 20.37 -41.81 31.92
C GLY A 2 20.55 -41.22 30.54
N VAL A 3 19.85 -41.76 29.55
CA VAL A 3 19.77 -41.20 28.20
C VAL A 3 18.83 -40.01 28.27
N MET A 4 19.42 -38.84 28.27
CA MET A 4 18.70 -37.58 28.19
C MET A 4 18.19 -37.42 26.73
N SER A 5 16.94 -37.82 26.49
CA SER A 5 16.27 -37.60 25.21
C SER A 5 16.12 -36.08 24.98
N VAL A 6 16.95 -35.56 24.10
CA VAL A 6 16.78 -34.22 23.57
C VAL A 6 15.45 -34.17 22.79
N ILE A 7 14.43 -33.66 23.44
CA ILE A 7 13.16 -33.32 22.76
C ILE A 7 13.47 -32.15 21.83
N THR A 8 13.87 -32.44 20.61
CA THR A 8 13.92 -31.45 19.53
C THR A 8 12.50 -31.03 19.23
N ASN A 9 12.18 -29.81 19.62
CA ASN A 9 10.88 -29.17 19.40
C ASN A 9 10.63 -29.03 17.88
N PRO A 10 9.68 -29.76 17.26
CA PRO A 10 9.49 -29.75 15.79
C PRO A 10 8.81 -28.51 15.25
N SER A 11 8.66 -27.46 16.09
CA SER A 11 7.81 -26.30 15.75
C SER A 11 8.46 -25.19 14.92
N THR A 12 9.72 -25.35 14.50
CA THR A 12 10.46 -24.32 13.75
C THR A 12 10.88 -24.72 12.34
N ALA A 13 10.34 -25.82 11.79
CA ALA A 13 10.58 -26.15 10.40
C ALA A 13 9.88 -25.10 9.52
N GLU A 14 10.64 -24.18 8.95
CA GLU A 14 10.14 -23.26 7.91
C GLU A 14 9.56 -24.09 6.75
N VAL A 15 8.25 -24.07 6.63
CA VAL A 15 7.57 -24.73 5.50
C VAL A 15 7.82 -23.87 4.26
N PRO A 16 8.49 -24.38 3.21
CA PRO A 16 8.72 -23.63 1.99
C PRO A 16 7.41 -23.48 1.25
N VAL A 17 6.70 -22.36 1.46
CA VAL A 17 5.48 -22.03 0.72
C VAL A 17 5.88 -21.47 -0.63
N ARG A 18 5.86 -22.31 -1.66
CA ARG A 18 6.06 -21.89 -3.05
C ARG A 18 4.71 -21.41 -3.63
N THR A 19 4.47 -20.10 -3.66
CA THR A 19 3.31 -19.56 -4.34
C THR A 19 3.47 -19.68 -5.86
N ARG A 20 2.40 -20.15 -6.52
CA ARG A 20 2.38 -20.25 -7.98
C ARG A 20 2.51 -18.86 -8.61
N ILE A 21 3.23 -18.75 -9.73
CA ILE A 21 3.40 -17.50 -10.49
C ILE A 21 2.05 -16.86 -10.81
N TRP A 22 1.05 -17.68 -11.15
CA TRP A 22 -0.33 -17.23 -11.43
C TRP A 22 -0.99 -16.44 -10.29
N CYS A 23 -0.61 -16.69 -9.03
CA CYS A 23 -1.10 -15.89 -7.90
C CYS A 23 -0.27 -14.62 -7.69
N THR A 24 0.99 -14.62 -8.12
CA THR A 24 1.90 -13.48 -7.93
C THR A 24 1.64 -12.38 -8.94
N VAL A 25 1.38 -12.73 -10.20
CA VAL A 25 1.12 -11.75 -11.27
C VAL A 25 -0.06 -10.83 -10.93
N PRO A 26 -1.27 -11.33 -10.61
CA PRO A 26 -2.37 -10.45 -10.25
C PRO A 26 -2.08 -9.59 -9.01
N MET A 27 -1.33 -10.10 -8.02
CA MET A 27 -0.93 -9.30 -6.87
C MET A 27 -0.01 -8.14 -7.26
N VAL A 28 0.96 -8.37 -8.13
CA VAL A 28 1.85 -7.33 -8.65
C VAL A 28 1.04 -6.28 -9.42
N VAL A 29 0.15 -6.73 -10.30
CA VAL A 29 -0.71 -5.84 -11.10
C VAL A 29 -1.61 -4.99 -10.19
N CYS A 30 -2.29 -5.61 -9.23
CA CYS A 30 -3.15 -4.89 -8.29
C CYS A 30 -2.37 -3.89 -7.42
N ALA A 31 -1.19 -4.29 -6.92
CA ALA A 31 -0.35 -3.40 -6.12
C ALA A 31 0.15 -2.21 -6.93
N SER A 32 0.65 -2.44 -8.15
CA SER A 32 1.10 -1.37 -9.05
C SER A 32 -0.04 -0.44 -9.41
N PHE A 33 -1.22 -0.98 -9.73
CA PHE A 33 -2.41 -0.19 -10.05
C PHE A 33 -2.86 0.66 -8.86
N ALA A 34 -2.91 0.10 -7.65
CA ALA A 34 -3.28 0.85 -6.45
C ALA A 34 -2.30 1.99 -6.17
N CYS A 35 -0.98 1.74 -6.30
CA CYS A 35 0.03 2.79 -6.16
C CYS A 35 -0.12 3.90 -7.22
N LEU A 36 -0.36 3.53 -8.49
CA LEU A 36 -0.59 4.49 -9.57
C LEU A 36 -1.85 5.32 -9.33
N ALA A 37 -2.95 4.69 -8.93
CA ALA A 37 -4.20 5.37 -8.63
C ALA A 37 -3.99 6.38 -7.49
N GLN A 38 -3.38 5.97 -6.39
CA GLN A 38 -3.13 6.85 -5.24
C GLN A 38 -2.28 8.06 -5.62
N VAL A 39 -1.18 7.87 -6.35
CA VAL A 39 -0.33 8.98 -6.81
C VAL A 39 -1.07 9.90 -7.78
N SER A 40 -1.88 9.33 -8.68
CA SER A 40 -2.67 10.11 -9.65
C SER A 40 -3.69 11.01 -8.95
N PHE A 41 -4.40 10.51 -7.94
CA PHE A 41 -5.29 11.33 -7.13
C PHE A 41 -4.52 12.39 -6.34
N ALA A 42 -3.45 12.01 -5.65
CA ALA A 42 -2.64 12.94 -4.88
C ALA A 42 -2.00 14.04 -5.75
N SER A 43 -1.73 13.78 -7.03
CA SER A 43 -1.15 14.79 -7.94
C SER A 43 -2.11 15.90 -8.34
N GLN A 44 -3.44 15.67 -8.26
CA GLN A 44 -4.45 16.63 -8.71
C GLN A 44 -4.46 17.93 -7.90
N GLN A 45 -3.93 17.94 -6.69
CA GLN A 45 -3.84 19.13 -5.85
C GLN A 45 -2.72 20.09 -6.26
N TYR A 46 -1.81 19.70 -7.15
CA TYR A 46 -0.64 20.49 -7.53
C TYR A 46 -0.79 21.10 -8.93
N ALA A 47 -0.29 22.34 -9.11
CA ALA A 47 -0.20 22.95 -10.43
C ALA A 47 0.83 22.21 -11.29
N GLN A 48 0.54 22.04 -12.59
CA GLN A 48 1.32 21.21 -13.51
C GLN A 48 2.81 21.56 -13.60
N ASP A 49 3.17 22.84 -13.41
CA ASP A 49 4.58 23.30 -13.49
C ASP A 49 5.24 23.46 -12.13
N SER A 50 4.63 22.93 -11.06
CA SER A 50 5.18 23.04 -9.71
C SER A 50 6.20 21.93 -9.40
N ALA A 51 7.21 22.24 -8.58
CA ALA A 51 8.18 21.23 -8.12
C ALA A 51 7.52 20.00 -7.44
N PRO A 52 6.45 20.15 -6.61
CA PRO A 52 5.74 18.98 -6.07
C PRO A 52 5.05 18.14 -7.14
N TYR A 53 4.56 18.73 -8.23
CA TYR A 53 3.99 17.97 -9.34
C TYR A 53 5.04 17.11 -10.06
N LEU A 54 6.23 17.66 -10.30
CA LEU A 54 7.36 16.89 -10.87
C LEU A 54 7.78 15.73 -9.95
N TRP A 55 7.74 15.95 -8.64
CA TRP A 55 7.95 14.87 -7.68
C TRP A 55 6.90 13.77 -7.79
N MET A 56 5.62 14.11 -7.97
CA MET A 56 4.55 13.13 -8.19
C MET A 56 4.76 12.33 -9.48
N ILE A 57 5.21 12.97 -10.57
CA ILE A 57 5.58 12.26 -11.81
C ILE A 57 6.69 11.23 -11.54
N ALA A 58 7.71 11.60 -10.78
CA ALA A 58 8.78 10.66 -10.39
C ALA A 58 8.20 9.49 -9.57
N CYS A 59 7.26 9.73 -8.66
CA CYS A 59 6.57 8.68 -7.91
C CYS A 59 5.77 7.74 -8.83
N VAL A 60 5.12 8.24 -9.88
CA VAL A 60 4.43 7.41 -10.88
C VAL A 60 5.41 6.46 -11.57
N LEU A 61 6.57 6.95 -11.98
CA LEU A 61 7.60 6.12 -12.62
C LEU A 61 8.13 5.02 -11.70
N VAL A 62 8.20 5.29 -10.38
CA VAL A 62 8.65 4.32 -9.38
C VAL A 62 7.54 3.35 -8.95
N ALA A 63 6.26 3.65 -9.22
CA ALA A 63 5.14 2.80 -8.81
C ALA A 63 5.19 1.40 -9.42
N ILE A 64 5.52 1.29 -10.72
CA ILE A 64 5.62 0.00 -11.42
C ILE A 64 6.74 -0.88 -10.83
N PRO A 65 8.01 -0.41 -10.74
CA PRO A 65 9.07 -1.20 -10.11
C PRO A 65 8.78 -1.51 -8.63
N SER A 66 8.06 -0.65 -7.91
CA SER A 66 7.63 -0.94 -6.53
C SER A 66 6.73 -2.18 -6.45
N GLY A 67 5.79 -2.35 -7.37
CA GLY A 67 4.98 -3.57 -7.47
C GLY A 67 5.81 -4.81 -7.79
N LEU A 68 6.86 -4.67 -8.62
CA LEU A 68 7.75 -5.78 -8.99
C LEU A 68 8.56 -6.31 -7.79
N ILE A 69 8.75 -5.53 -6.73
CA ILE A 69 9.42 -5.99 -5.49
C ILE A 69 8.70 -7.21 -4.91
N LEU A 70 7.37 -7.33 -5.10
CA LEU A 70 6.61 -8.48 -4.67
C LEU A 70 7.04 -9.81 -5.33
N LEU A 71 7.73 -9.78 -6.48
CA LEU A 71 8.28 -10.98 -7.10
C LEU A 71 9.38 -11.61 -6.22
N ALA A 72 10.16 -10.78 -5.52
CA ALA A 72 11.23 -11.22 -4.63
C ALA A 72 10.71 -11.77 -3.28
N ARG A 73 9.39 -11.69 -3.00
CA ARG A 73 8.79 -12.13 -1.74
C ARG A 73 9.04 -13.60 -1.39
N ASN A 74 9.23 -14.44 -2.40
CA ASN A 74 9.51 -15.86 -2.20
C ASN A 74 10.95 -16.10 -1.71
N SER A 75 11.90 -15.27 -2.08
CA SER A 75 13.30 -15.38 -1.69
C SER A 75 13.60 -14.60 -0.40
N TYR A 76 13.06 -13.38 -0.30
CA TYR A 76 13.38 -12.44 0.79
C TYR A 76 12.11 -11.81 1.41
N PRO A 77 11.23 -12.60 2.07
CA PRO A 77 9.93 -12.10 2.53
C PRO A 77 10.01 -10.96 3.54
N GLN A 78 10.97 -11.02 4.47
CA GLN A 78 11.17 -9.95 5.46
C GLN A 78 11.67 -8.66 4.81
N ALA A 79 12.68 -8.76 3.93
CA ALA A 79 13.20 -7.59 3.24
C ALA A 79 12.13 -6.92 2.37
N VAL A 80 11.36 -7.72 1.62
CA VAL A 80 10.25 -7.22 0.78
C VAL A 80 9.19 -6.52 1.63
N PHE A 81 8.82 -7.10 2.77
CA PHE A 81 7.85 -6.48 3.68
C PHE A 81 8.33 -5.13 4.21
N TRP A 82 9.56 -5.06 4.74
CA TRP A 82 10.08 -3.80 5.28
C TRP A 82 10.29 -2.74 4.20
N THR A 83 10.74 -3.15 3.01
CA THR A 83 10.86 -2.23 1.86
C THR A 83 9.48 -1.71 1.44
N ALA A 84 8.45 -2.56 1.41
CA ALA A 84 7.08 -2.13 1.10
C ALA A 84 6.55 -1.11 2.14
N CYS A 85 6.78 -1.35 3.44
CA CYS A 85 6.41 -0.39 4.49
C CYS A 85 7.14 0.95 4.32
N LEU A 86 8.45 0.93 4.03
CA LEU A 86 9.21 2.15 3.78
C LEU A 86 8.71 2.92 2.56
N LEU A 87 8.37 2.23 1.47
CA LEU A 87 7.82 2.86 0.27
C LEU A 87 6.49 3.56 0.57
N VAL A 88 5.58 2.93 1.32
CA VAL A 88 4.29 3.54 1.69
C VAL A 88 4.46 4.75 2.60
N VAL A 89 5.44 4.72 3.51
CA VAL A 89 5.72 5.85 4.41
C VAL A 89 6.38 7.01 3.67
N ALA A 90 7.36 6.72 2.80
CA ALA A 90 8.17 7.72 2.10
C ALA A 90 7.47 8.31 0.87
N LEU A 91 6.66 7.51 0.16
CA LEU A 91 5.99 7.89 -1.08
C LEU A 91 4.47 7.88 -0.89
N PRO A 92 3.72 8.61 -1.72
CA PRO A 92 2.26 8.64 -1.65
C PRO A 92 1.63 7.36 -2.24
N TYR A 93 2.06 6.19 -1.73
CA TYR A 93 1.57 4.89 -2.17
C TYR A 93 0.51 4.34 -1.23
N ASP A 94 -0.33 3.46 -1.79
CA ASP A 94 -1.33 2.72 -1.02
C ASP A 94 -0.67 1.65 -0.14
N SER A 95 -1.29 1.40 1.02
CA SER A 95 -0.87 0.36 1.98
C SER A 95 -1.02 -1.07 1.45
N LEU A 96 -1.74 -1.26 0.34
CA LEU A 96 -2.01 -2.57 -0.25
C LEU A 96 -0.72 -3.36 -0.55
N ILE A 97 0.34 -2.68 -1.00
CA ILE A 97 1.63 -3.32 -1.27
C ILE A 97 2.24 -3.92 0.02
N ALA A 98 2.14 -3.22 1.15
CA ALA A 98 2.64 -3.70 2.44
C ALA A 98 1.79 -4.87 2.97
N LEU A 99 0.46 -4.81 2.80
CA LEU A 99 -0.46 -5.87 3.19
C LEU A 99 -0.24 -7.14 2.36
N MET A 100 0.00 -7.02 1.05
CA MET A 100 0.33 -8.15 0.18
C MET A 100 1.69 -8.78 0.53
N ALA A 101 2.68 -7.97 0.92
CA ALA A 101 3.95 -8.47 1.42
C ALA A 101 3.79 -9.19 2.77
N LEU A 102 2.94 -8.65 3.68
CA LEU A 102 2.63 -9.25 4.96
C LEU A 102 2.03 -10.66 4.82
N THR A 103 1.08 -10.86 3.90
CA THR A 103 0.45 -12.18 3.70
C THR A 103 1.47 -13.26 3.40
N SER A 104 2.49 -12.96 2.58
CA SER A 104 3.55 -13.91 2.25
C SER A 104 4.48 -14.20 3.42
N LEU A 105 4.68 -13.23 4.31
CA LEU A 105 5.47 -13.36 5.52
C LEU A 105 4.74 -14.21 6.57
N LEU A 106 3.43 -14.00 6.75
CA LEU A 106 2.60 -14.77 7.67
C LEU A 106 2.46 -16.23 7.24
N ALA A 107 2.35 -16.50 5.93
CA ALA A 107 2.23 -17.85 5.38
C ALA A 107 3.43 -18.75 5.75
N ARG A 108 4.58 -18.18 6.08
CA ARG A 108 5.80 -18.93 6.45
C ARG A 108 5.92 -19.31 7.91
N ARG A 109 4.89 -19.11 8.74
CA ARG A 109 4.84 -19.46 10.16
C ARG A 109 6.11 -19.03 10.93
N GLN A 110 6.51 -17.78 10.74
CA GLN A 110 7.65 -17.24 11.49
C GLN A 110 7.32 -17.14 12.99
N GLY A 111 8.36 -17.05 13.83
CA GLY A 111 8.19 -17.00 15.29
C GLY A 111 7.26 -15.83 15.72
N THR A 112 6.50 -16.04 16.77
CA THR A 112 5.45 -15.12 17.26
C THR A 112 5.91 -13.66 17.39
N LYS A 113 7.15 -13.43 17.81
CA LYS A 113 7.71 -12.07 17.96
C LYS A 113 7.87 -11.35 16.60
N VAL A 114 8.31 -12.07 15.56
CA VAL A 114 8.47 -11.51 14.21
C VAL A 114 7.10 -11.23 13.62
N THR A 115 6.16 -12.16 13.75
CA THR A 115 4.78 -12.01 13.32
C THR A 115 4.12 -10.79 13.96
N LEU A 116 4.21 -10.66 15.28
CA LEU A 116 3.61 -9.53 15.99
C LEU A 116 4.19 -8.19 15.54
N ARG A 117 5.52 -8.08 15.42
CA ARG A 117 6.18 -6.86 14.92
C ARG A 117 5.73 -6.51 13.50
N SER A 118 5.63 -7.50 12.62
CA SER A 118 5.21 -7.27 11.24
C SER A 118 3.73 -6.86 11.14
N VAL A 119 2.85 -7.45 11.94
CA VAL A 119 1.44 -7.06 11.99
C VAL A 119 1.29 -5.63 12.52
N LEU A 120 1.99 -5.28 13.60
CA LEU A 120 1.98 -3.91 14.14
C LEU A 120 2.54 -2.91 13.14
N ALA A 121 3.64 -3.22 12.47
CA ALA A 121 4.21 -2.35 11.44
C ALA A 121 3.24 -2.16 10.27
N ALA A 122 2.59 -3.22 9.79
CA ALA A 122 1.59 -3.12 8.73
C ALA A 122 0.38 -2.28 9.16
N ALA A 123 -0.12 -2.49 10.38
CA ALA A 123 -1.23 -1.70 10.92
C ALA A 123 -0.87 -0.21 11.00
N THR A 124 0.30 0.11 11.53
CA THR A 124 0.79 1.50 11.62
C THR A 124 0.95 2.13 10.23
N THR A 125 1.52 1.39 9.27
CA THR A 125 1.69 1.85 7.90
C THR A 125 0.35 2.09 7.20
N THR A 126 -0.64 1.21 7.45
CA THR A 126 -1.99 1.37 6.91
C THR A 126 -2.67 2.59 7.51
N ILE A 127 -2.64 2.76 8.83
CA ILE A 127 -3.21 3.94 9.50
C ILE A 127 -2.55 5.22 8.95
N TRP A 128 -1.22 5.23 8.81
CA TRP A 128 -0.50 6.37 8.23
C TRP A 128 -0.97 6.70 6.82
N SER A 129 -1.11 5.68 5.95
CA SER A 129 -1.62 5.86 4.59
C SER A 129 -3.02 6.46 4.57
N GLN A 130 -3.93 5.97 5.42
CA GLN A 130 -5.30 6.45 5.51
C GLN A 130 -5.38 7.88 6.06
N VAL A 131 -4.63 8.19 7.11
CA VAL A 131 -4.56 9.54 7.68
C VAL A 131 -4.03 10.52 6.65
N ARG A 132 -2.98 10.14 5.93
CA ARG A 132 -2.42 10.97 4.85
C ARG A 132 -3.46 11.25 3.76
N ASP A 133 -4.20 10.23 3.30
CA ASP A 133 -5.26 10.41 2.29
C ASP A 133 -6.40 11.30 2.81
N ALA A 134 -6.81 11.13 4.08
CA ALA A 134 -7.85 11.95 4.70
C ALA A 134 -7.45 13.42 4.90
N LEU A 135 -6.16 13.71 4.96
CA LEU A 135 -5.65 15.09 5.07
C LEU A 135 -5.57 15.80 3.71
N HIS A 136 -5.72 15.08 2.60
CA HIS A 136 -5.76 15.68 1.27
C HIS A 136 -7.10 16.40 1.03
N PRO A 137 -7.12 17.45 0.16
CA PRO A 137 -8.37 18.07 -0.31
C PRO A 137 -9.33 17.04 -0.91
N ALA A 138 -10.63 17.28 -0.83
CA ALA A 138 -11.66 16.36 -1.30
C ALA A 138 -11.45 15.89 -2.75
N GLU A 139 -10.89 16.75 -3.60
CA GLU A 139 -10.61 16.48 -5.02
C GLU A 139 -9.42 15.53 -5.23
N ALA A 140 -8.51 15.44 -4.25
CA ALA A 140 -7.28 14.66 -4.31
C ALA A 140 -7.31 13.41 -3.40
N SER A 141 -8.44 13.14 -2.75
CA SER A 141 -8.61 12.00 -1.84
C SER A 141 -9.46 10.90 -2.48
N ILE A 142 -8.96 9.67 -2.48
CA ILE A 142 -9.70 8.51 -2.95
C ILE A 142 -10.94 8.25 -2.09
N TRP A 143 -10.85 8.48 -0.78
CA TRP A 143 -11.97 8.35 0.13
C TRP A 143 -13.14 9.27 -0.25
N HIS A 144 -12.86 10.54 -0.54
CA HIS A 144 -13.86 11.47 -0.98
C HIS A 144 -14.42 11.12 -2.36
N ALA A 145 -13.58 10.60 -3.27
CA ALA A 145 -14.06 10.16 -4.58
C ALA A 145 -15.02 8.97 -4.51
N ILE A 146 -14.86 8.06 -3.54
CA ILE A 146 -15.69 6.87 -3.39
C ILE A 146 -16.95 7.15 -2.55
N PHE A 147 -16.83 7.92 -1.47
CA PHE A 147 -17.88 8.07 -0.46
C PHE A 147 -18.62 9.41 -0.50
N SER A 148 -18.09 10.43 -1.18
CA SER A 148 -18.84 11.68 -1.37
C SER A 148 -19.78 11.57 -2.56
N LYS A 149 -20.93 12.27 -2.47
CA LYS A 149 -21.85 12.41 -3.60
C LYS A 149 -21.12 13.03 -4.78
N PRO A 150 -21.41 12.59 -6.03
CA PRO A 150 -20.79 13.20 -7.20
C PRO A 150 -21.08 14.71 -7.20
N TYR A 151 -20.02 15.51 -7.16
CA TYR A 151 -20.15 16.96 -7.26
C TYR A 151 -20.65 17.31 -8.65
N THR A 152 -21.86 17.81 -8.76
CA THR A 152 -22.35 18.48 -9.96
C THR A 152 -21.76 19.89 -10.02
N GLY A 153 -20.46 19.98 -10.24
CA GLY A 153 -19.77 21.27 -10.41
C GLY A 153 -19.69 21.64 -11.89
N VAL A 154 -20.23 22.79 -12.25
CA VAL A 154 -19.99 23.39 -13.57
C VAL A 154 -18.69 24.18 -13.49
N ARG A 155 -17.71 23.80 -14.30
CA ARG A 155 -16.43 24.51 -14.39
C ARG A 155 -16.60 25.77 -15.24
N TYR A 156 -16.61 26.92 -14.60
CA TYR A 156 -16.54 28.23 -15.29
C TYR A 156 -15.08 28.73 -15.25
N GLY A 157 -14.42 28.68 -16.40
CA GLY A 157 -13.01 29.09 -16.49
C GLY A 157 -12.08 28.24 -15.66
N ASN A 158 -11.10 28.86 -14.98
CA ASN A 158 -10.15 28.18 -14.09
C ASN A 158 -10.63 28.04 -12.64
N THR A 159 -11.86 28.50 -12.34
CA THR A 159 -12.42 28.44 -10.98
C THR A 159 -13.55 27.43 -10.95
N MET A 160 -13.43 26.40 -10.11
CA MET A 160 -14.49 25.45 -9.87
C MET A 160 -15.51 26.09 -8.93
N VAL A 161 -16.68 26.46 -9.45
CA VAL A 161 -17.79 26.97 -8.63
C VAL A 161 -18.62 25.78 -8.21
N MET A 162 -18.62 25.45 -6.91
CA MET A 162 -19.52 24.46 -6.33
C MET A 162 -20.94 25.04 -6.33
N LEU A 163 -21.80 24.48 -7.15
CA LEU A 163 -23.25 24.67 -6.98
C LEU A 163 -23.71 23.68 -5.93
N VAL A 164 -23.87 24.16 -4.71
CA VAL A 164 -24.60 23.42 -3.67
C VAL A 164 -26.07 23.48 -4.05
N ASP A 165 -26.66 22.35 -4.45
CA ASP A 165 -28.10 22.27 -4.65
C ASP A 165 -28.79 22.27 -3.27
N GLU A 166 -29.33 23.42 -2.88
CA GLU A 166 -30.09 23.63 -1.63
C GLU A 166 -31.44 22.87 -1.59
N ARG A 167 -31.75 22.02 -2.57
CA ARG A 167 -33.04 21.30 -2.67
C ARG A 167 -33.10 19.96 -1.95
N THR A 168 -32.22 19.69 -0.99
CA THR A 168 -32.32 18.49 -0.15
C THR A 168 -32.27 18.83 1.35
N ILE A 169 -33.24 19.63 1.79
CA ILE A 169 -33.71 19.68 3.18
C ILE A 169 -35.13 19.12 3.21
#